data_35ad5640138ce9f7f76d68ed2c42cb3f
#
_entry.id   35ad5640138ce9f7f76d68ed2c42cb3f
#
_cell.length_a   1.000
_cell.length_b   1.000
_cell.length_c   1.000
_cell.angle_alpha   90.00
_cell.angle_beta   90.00
_cell.angle_gamma   90.00
#
_symmetry.space_group_name_H-M   'P 1'
#
loop_
_entity.id
_entity.type
_entity.pdbx_description
1 polymer ?
#
loop_
_entity_poly.entity_id
_entity_poly.type
_entity_poly.pdbx_seq_one_letter_code
_entity_poly.pdbx_strand_id
1 'polypeptide(L)'
;VHDGKEYIILSNAGGPGRYNGLVHLARVEANGDLTWLKHNPIQSGKFAYNSLQDLGNGEFGLLYEHATATQNEYTLSYKKFNWDFLSKDGIAPTKATVKNAVEMSKNVIALEFDSEVLVNQPPVLKLANGNFATFLTQYDSKTLLFAASKEDIGQEITEIIDGAIE
;
A
#
# COMPACT_ATOMS: atom_id res chain seq x y z
N VAL A 1 7.85 17.51 -18.24
CA VAL A 1 8.72 16.82 -19.22
C VAL A 1 10.09 16.63 -18.60
N HIS A 2 10.65 15.43 -18.69
CA HIS A 2 11.98 15.12 -18.20
C HIS A 2 12.72 14.29 -19.27
N ASP A 3 13.96 14.69 -19.61
CA ASP A 3 14.77 14.08 -20.68
C ASP A 3 14.01 13.90 -22.01
N GLY A 4 13.23 14.90 -22.38
CA GLY A 4 12.45 14.92 -23.62
C GLY A 4 11.23 13.99 -23.64
N LYS A 5 10.89 13.38 -22.51
CA LYS A 5 9.69 12.53 -22.34
C LYS A 5 8.68 13.20 -21.43
N GLU A 6 7.42 12.92 -21.67
CA GLU A 6 6.32 13.40 -20.86
C GLU A 6 5.96 12.37 -19.76
N TYR A 7 5.65 12.87 -18.57
CA TYR A 7 5.31 12.04 -17.42
C TYR A 7 4.11 12.61 -16.66
N ILE A 8 3.39 11.71 -16.02
CA ILE A 8 2.37 12.05 -15.03
C ILE A 8 2.85 11.57 -13.67
N ILE A 9 2.69 12.44 -12.68
CA ILE A 9 2.91 12.12 -11.28
C ILE A 9 1.56 12.21 -10.58
N LEU A 10 1.18 11.15 -9.88
CA LEU A 10 -0.07 11.06 -9.13
C LEU A 10 0.23 10.74 -7.68
N SER A 11 -0.47 11.36 -6.75
CA SER A 11 -0.46 10.95 -5.34
C SER A 11 -1.85 10.55 -4.87
N ASN A 12 -1.92 9.46 -4.14
CA ASN A 12 -3.16 8.97 -3.54
C ASN A 12 -2.89 8.13 -2.28
N ALA A 13 -3.97 7.75 -1.60
CA ALA A 13 -3.91 6.69 -0.61
C ALA A 13 -3.81 5.34 -1.33
N GLY A 14 -2.81 4.53 -0.98
CA GLY A 14 -2.59 3.21 -1.58
C GLY A 14 -3.52 2.12 -1.05
N GLY A 15 -4.26 2.41 0.03
CA GLY A 15 -5.29 1.53 0.60
C GLY A 15 -4.84 0.74 1.83
N PRO A 16 -5.75 -0.04 2.45
CA PRO A 16 -7.19 0.04 2.21
C PRO A 16 -7.78 1.36 2.75
N GLY A 17 -8.69 1.97 1.98
CA GLY A 17 -9.29 3.25 2.36
C GLY A 17 -8.27 4.39 2.41
N ARG A 18 -8.23 5.15 3.51
CA ARG A 18 -7.36 6.33 3.68
C ARG A 18 -6.05 5.97 4.40
N TYR A 19 -5.30 5.02 3.83
CA TYR A 19 -4.01 4.57 4.36
C TYR A 19 -2.94 4.52 3.29
N ASN A 20 -1.68 4.60 3.73
CA ASN A 20 -0.48 4.38 2.93
C ASN A 20 -0.39 5.32 1.72
N GLY A 21 0.10 6.53 1.95
CA GLY A 21 0.31 7.51 0.89
C GLY A 21 1.35 7.04 -0.11
N LEU A 22 0.97 7.04 -1.38
CA LEU A 22 1.83 6.70 -2.51
C LEU A 22 2.01 7.89 -3.45
N VAL A 23 3.16 7.91 -4.12
CA VAL A 23 3.40 8.74 -5.30
C VAL A 23 3.74 7.82 -6.46
N HIS A 24 2.97 7.91 -7.52
CA HIS A 24 3.10 7.11 -8.72
C HIS A 24 3.76 7.91 -9.83
N LEU A 25 4.58 7.26 -10.64
CA LEU A 25 5.17 7.81 -11.85
C LEU A 25 4.69 7.01 -13.06
N ALA A 26 4.11 7.68 -14.03
CA ALA A 26 3.79 7.10 -15.33
C ALA A 26 4.44 7.89 -16.45
N ARG A 27 4.87 7.20 -17.49
CA ARG A 27 5.29 7.81 -18.76
C ARG A 27 4.09 7.91 -19.70
N VAL A 28 3.97 9.04 -20.38
CA VAL A 28 2.99 9.21 -21.45
C VAL A 28 3.60 8.68 -22.73
N GLU A 29 2.94 7.74 -23.38
CA GLU A 29 3.36 7.14 -24.64
C GLU A 29 2.88 8.01 -25.83
N ALA A 30 3.48 7.81 -27.00
CA ALA A 30 3.15 8.59 -28.19
C ALA A 30 1.68 8.49 -28.64
N ASN A 31 1.00 7.42 -28.27
CA ASN A 31 -0.43 7.20 -28.53
C ASN A 31 -1.35 7.76 -27.41
N GLY A 32 -0.77 8.39 -26.38
CA GLY A 32 -1.49 8.93 -25.23
C GLY A 32 -1.73 7.94 -24.08
N ASP A 33 -1.33 6.67 -24.23
CA ASP A 33 -1.43 5.68 -23.15
C ASP A 33 -0.45 5.98 -22.03
N LEU A 34 -0.71 5.43 -20.84
CA LEU A 34 0.16 5.56 -19.67
C LEU A 34 0.87 4.23 -19.40
N THR A 35 2.20 4.29 -19.36
CA THR A 35 3.02 3.20 -18.82
C THR A 35 3.42 3.54 -17.39
N TRP A 36 2.84 2.84 -16.41
CA TRP A 36 3.20 2.99 -15.00
C TRP A 36 4.59 2.43 -14.75
N LEU A 37 5.47 3.26 -14.19
CA LEU A 37 6.87 2.92 -13.98
C LEU A 37 7.19 2.62 -12.52
N LYS A 38 6.63 3.42 -11.61
CA LYS A 38 6.96 3.36 -10.17
C LYS A 38 5.75 3.67 -9.30
N HIS A 39 5.76 3.08 -8.11
CA HIS A 39 4.81 3.31 -7.03
C HIS A 39 5.60 3.48 -5.74
N ASN A 40 5.91 4.71 -5.37
CA ASN A 40 6.81 5.01 -4.26
C ASN A 40 6.02 5.33 -2.98
N PRO A 41 6.20 4.58 -1.90
CA PRO A 41 5.64 4.93 -0.60
C PRO A 41 6.17 6.29 -0.12
N ILE A 42 5.28 7.18 0.28
CA ILE A 42 5.66 8.50 0.79
C ILE A 42 5.25 8.71 2.24
N GLN A 43 4.20 8.04 2.69
CA GLN A 43 3.71 8.12 4.06
C GLN A 43 3.03 6.82 4.47
N SER A 44 3.50 6.18 5.54
CA SER A 44 2.82 5.05 6.19
C SER A 44 1.69 5.52 7.11
N GLY A 45 0.75 4.64 7.41
CA GLY A 45 -0.40 4.93 8.28
C GLY A 45 -1.51 5.69 7.57
N LYS A 46 -2.36 6.40 8.33
CA LYS A 46 -3.48 7.15 7.76
C LYS A 46 -2.97 8.22 6.81
N PHE A 47 -3.56 8.29 5.63
CA PHE A 47 -3.26 9.25 4.58
C PHE A 47 -4.56 9.64 3.89
N ALA A 48 -4.87 10.92 3.85
CA ALA A 48 -6.15 11.39 3.33
C ALA A 48 -5.97 12.45 2.24
N TYR A 49 -6.71 13.55 2.34
CA TYR A 49 -6.67 14.60 1.33
C TYR A 49 -5.23 15.08 1.10
N ASN A 50 -4.88 15.21 -0.18
CA ASN A 50 -3.54 15.62 -0.56
C ASN A 50 -3.56 16.53 -1.78
N SER A 51 -2.50 17.33 -1.91
CA SER A 51 -2.26 18.21 -3.05
C SER A 51 -0.81 18.10 -3.45
N LEU A 52 -0.58 17.72 -4.69
CA LEU A 52 0.74 17.59 -5.30
C LEU A 52 1.00 18.79 -6.21
N GLN A 53 2.17 19.39 -6.08
CA GLN A 53 2.60 20.54 -6.85
C GLN A 53 3.99 20.31 -7.45
N ASP A 54 4.13 20.62 -8.74
CA ASP A 54 5.43 20.78 -9.39
C ASP A 54 6.03 22.13 -8.95
N LEU A 55 7.20 22.09 -8.34
CA LEU A 55 7.93 23.27 -7.86
C LEU A 55 8.96 23.77 -8.88
N GLY A 56 9.09 23.08 -10.02
CA GLY A 56 10.12 23.33 -11.02
C GLY A 56 11.45 22.65 -10.68
N ASN A 57 12.35 22.63 -11.68
CA ASN A 57 13.69 22.05 -11.56
C ASN A 57 13.74 20.59 -11.09
N GLY A 58 12.68 19.81 -11.37
CA GLY A 58 12.59 18.41 -10.93
C GLY A 58 12.30 18.23 -9.45
N GLU A 59 11.79 19.25 -8.79
CA GLU A 59 11.34 19.22 -7.40
C GLU A 59 9.82 19.24 -7.31
N PHE A 60 9.26 18.52 -6.34
CA PHE A 60 7.83 18.37 -6.13
C PHE A 60 7.49 18.57 -4.65
N GLY A 61 6.35 19.17 -4.39
CA GLY A 61 5.81 19.36 -3.05
C GLY A 61 4.49 18.62 -2.88
N LEU A 62 4.35 17.89 -1.79
CA LEU A 62 3.13 17.20 -1.41
C LEU A 62 2.65 17.70 -0.05
N LEU A 63 1.51 18.36 -0.03
CA LEU A 63 0.76 18.68 1.18
C LEU A 63 -0.29 17.61 1.38
N TYR A 64 -0.40 17.04 2.58
CA TYR A 64 -1.33 15.93 2.83
C TYR A 64 -1.77 15.88 4.30
N GLU A 65 -2.92 15.29 4.50
CA GLU A 65 -3.42 14.91 5.82
C GLU A 65 -2.93 13.53 6.21
N HIS A 66 -2.36 13.41 7.38
CA HIS A 66 -1.96 12.12 7.93
C HIS A 66 -2.25 12.00 9.42
N ALA A 67 -2.33 10.77 9.90
CA ALA A 67 -2.37 10.46 11.32
C ALA A 67 -1.67 9.12 11.55
N THR A 68 -1.16 8.91 12.75
CA THR A 68 -0.68 7.58 13.17
C THR A 68 -1.87 6.62 13.34
N ALA A 69 -1.63 5.32 13.38
CA ALA A 69 -2.68 4.32 13.56
C ALA A 69 -3.50 4.51 14.85
N THR A 70 -2.88 5.14 15.87
CA THR A 70 -3.49 5.37 17.20
C THR A 70 -4.15 6.75 17.36
N GLN A 71 -3.90 7.67 16.41
CA GLN A 71 -4.49 9.01 16.43
C GLN A 71 -5.78 9.02 15.61
N ASN A 72 -6.83 9.64 16.15
CA ASN A 72 -8.09 9.84 15.43
C ASN A 72 -8.12 11.17 14.65
N GLU A 73 -7.24 12.10 14.97
CA GLU A 73 -7.19 13.42 14.36
C GLU A 73 -6.10 13.49 13.30
N TYR A 74 -6.46 14.02 12.14
CA TYR A 74 -5.51 14.26 11.06
C TYR A 74 -4.72 15.54 11.33
N THR A 75 -3.45 15.51 10.98
CA THR A 75 -2.57 16.68 10.92
C THR A 75 -2.16 16.94 9.49
N LEU A 76 -1.90 18.21 9.17
CA LEU A 76 -1.33 18.56 7.88
C LEU A 76 0.19 18.39 7.92
N SER A 77 0.70 17.74 6.90
CA SER A 77 2.13 17.54 6.68
C SER A 77 2.54 17.94 5.27
N TYR A 78 3.76 18.39 5.16
CA TYR A 78 4.36 18.72 3.88
C TYR A 78 5.63 17.92 3.67
N LYS A 79 5.77 17.31 2.49
CA LYS A 79 7.00 16.67 2.02
C LYS A 79 7.44 17.26 0.70
N LYS A 80 8.73 17.49 0.60
CA LYS A 80 9.40 17.84 -0.64
C LYS A 80 10.22 16.66 -1.11
N PHE A 81 10.14 16.33 -2.39
CA PHE A 81 10.90 15.26 -3.01
C PHE A 81 11.31 15.68 -4.42
N ASN A 82 12.18 14.93 -5.05
CA ASN A 82 12.74 15.26 -6.34
C ASN A 82 12.59 14.10 -7.33
N TRP A 83 13.10 14.32 -8.54
CA TRP A 83 13.10 13.30 -9.58
C TRP A 83 13.83 12.02 -9.19
N ASP A 84 14.93 12.13 -8.42
CA ASP A 84 15.66 10.94 -7.95
C ASP A 84 14.79 10.04 -7.06
N PHE A 85 13.94 10.63 -6.22
CA PHE A 85 12.96 9.87 -5.43
C PHE A 85 11.96 9.16 -6.33
N LEU A 86 11.47 9.83 -7.38
CA LEU A 86 10.48 9.25 -8.29
C LEU A 86 11.05 8.15 -9.18
N SER A 87 12.29 8.32 -9.64
CA SER A 87 12.95 7.43 -10.59
C SER A 87 13.75 6.31 -9.94
N LYS A 88 14.17 6.49 -8.68
CA LYS A 88 14.80 5.41 -7.95
C LYS A 88 13.97 4.16 -8.10
N ASP A 89 14.66 3.05 -8.28
CA ASP A 89 14.04 1.75 -8.11
C ASP A 89 13.40 1.79 -6.73
N GLY A 90 12.17 2.29 -6.72
CA GLY A 90 11.31 2.17 -5.59
C GLY A 90 11.49 0.74 -5.22
N ILE A 91 11.78 0.42 -3.96
CA ILE A 91 11.94 -0.95 -3.50
C ILE A 91 10.89 -1.71 -4.29
N ALA A 92 11.35 -2.42 -5.33
CA ALA A 92 10.44 -3.31 -6.07
C ALA A 92 9.79 -4.07 -4.94
N PRO A 93 8.48 -4.02 -4.76
CA PRO A 93 7.88 -4.57 -3.56
C PRO A 93 8.49 -5.95 -3.41
N THR A 94 9.37 -6.07 -2.44
CA THR A 94 9.99 -7.35 -2.13
C THR A 94 8.78 -8.12 -1.72
N LYS A 95 8.42 -9.13 -2.50
CA LYS A 95 7.24 -9.96 -2.25
C LYS A 95 7.29 -10.31 -0.78
N ALA A 96 6.47 -9.61 0.02
CA ALA A 96 6.48 -9.78 1.45
C ALA A 96 6.13 -11.24 1.74
N THR A 97 6.98 -11.91 2.53
CA THR A 97 6.75 -13.28 2.92
C THR A 97 6.03 -13.31 4.26
N VAL A 98 5.03 -14.16 4.37
CA VAL A 98 4.37 -14.40 5.64
C VAL A 98 5.38 -14.98 6.61
N LYS A 99 5.66 -14.25 7.67
CA LYS A 99 6.55 -14.65 8.75
C LYS A 99 5.83 -15.48 9.79
N ASN A 100 4.60 -15.12 10.06
CA ASN A 100 3.79 -15.74 11.10
C ASN A 100 2.29 -15.61 10.80
N ALA A 101 1.52 -16.58 11.26
CA ALA A 101 0.07 -16.56 11.24
C ALA A 101 -0.44 -16.97 12.61
N VAL A 102 -1.13 -16.07 13.31
CA VAL A 102 -1.62 -16.31 14.66
C VAL A 102 -3.10 -16.00 14.81
N GLU A 103 -3.77 -16.75 15.63
CA GLU A 103 -5.09 -16.37 16.13
C GLU A 103 -4.92 -15.17 17.08
N MET A 104 -5.37 -13.99 16.64
CA MET A 104 -5.29 -12.78 17.44
C MET A 104 -6.46 -12.68 18.44
N SER A 105 -7.62 -13.15 18.03
CA SER A 105 -8.82 -13.23 18.86
C SER A 105 -9.78 -14.26 18.27
N LYS A 106 -10.88 -14.53 18.95
CA LYS A 106 -11.91 -15.47 18.46
C LYS A 106 -12.33 -15.09 17.03
N ASN A 107 -12.09 -16.00 16.09
CA ASN A 107 -12.42 -15.86 14.67
C ASN A 107 -11.59 -14.81 13.88
N VAL A 108 -10.44 -14.40 14.39
CA VAL A 108 -9.55 -13.47 13.68
C VAL A 108 -8.15 -14.06 13.55
N ILE A 109 -7.70 -14.17 12.31
CA ILE A 109 -6.33 -14.56 11.95
C ILE A 109 -5.53 -13.31 11.67
N ALA A 110 -4.38 -13.14 12.32
CA ALA A 110 -3.39 -12.12 11.98
C ALA A 110 -2.28 -12.75 11.15
N LEU A 111 -2.00 -12.19 9.98
CA LEU A 111 -0.81 -12.48 9.18
C LEU A 111 0.23 -11.40 9.41
N GLU A 112 1.37 -11.80 9.95
CA GLU A 112 2.55 -10.95 10.09
C GLU A 112 3.53 -11.22 8.95
N PHE A 113 4.00 -10.17 8.31
CA PHE A 113 4.95 -10.21 7.20
C PHE A 113 6.36 -9.78 7.67
N ASP A 114 7.38 -10.22 6.97
CA ASP A 114 8.78 -9.88 7.24
C ASP A 114 9.11 -8.43 6.86
N SER A 115 8.37 -7.86 5.93
CA SER A 115 8.50 -6.48 5.44
C SER A 115 7.16 -5.75 5.48
N GLU A 116 7.19 -4.45 5.25
CA GLU A 116 5.96 -3.65 5.11
C GLU A 116 5.16 -4.12 3.89
N VAL A 117 3.86 -4.23 4.07
CA VAL A 117 2.92 -4.65 3.03
C VAL A 117 1.98 -3.53 2.66
N LEU A 118 1.65 -3.46 1.40
CA LEU A 118 0.65 -2.57 0.85
C LEU A 118 -0.52 -3.39 0.31
N VAL A 119 -1.71 -3.10 0.79
CA VAL A 119 -2.93 -3.78 0.32
C VAL A 119 -3.60 -2.91 -0.73
N ASN A 120 -3.44 -3.26 -2.00
CA ASN A 120 -4.07 -2.55 -3.12
C ASN A 120 -5.53 -2.99 -3.34
N GLN A 121 -5.81 -4.27 -3.05
CA GLN A 121 -7.16 -4.84 -3.07
C GLN A 121 -7.31 -5.77 -1.87
N PRO A 122 -8.52 -5.89 -1.28
CA PRO A 122 -8.74 -6.79 -0.16
C PRO A 122 -8.38 -8.23 -0.53
N PRO A 123 -7.34 -8.83 0.08
CA PRO A 123 -6.97 -10.22 -0.18
C PRO A 123 -7.93 -11.19 0.51
N VAL A 124 -8.00 -12.41 -0.01
CA VAL A 124 -8.72 -13.52 0.60
C VAL A 124 -7.74 -14.65 0.86
N LEU A 125 -7.79 -15.26 2.04
CA LEU A 125 -6.98 -16.43 2.34
C LEU A 125 -7.76 -17.69 2.01
N LYS A 126 -7.13 -18.61 1.28
CA LYS A 126 -7.62 -19.96 1.09
C LYS A 126 -6.99 -20.88 2.14
N LEU A 127 -7.81 -21.65 2.80
CA LEU A 127 -7.41 -22.56 3.87
C LEU A 127 -7.35 -24.01 3.38
N ALA A 128 -6.59 -24.85 4.08
CA ALA A 128 -6.37 -26.23 3.69
C ALA A 128 -7.66 -27.08 3.65
N ASN A 129 -8.65 -26.70 4.44
CA ASN A 129 -9.98 -27.34 4.42
C ASN A 129 -10.88 -26.89 3.24
N GLY A 130 -10.37 -26.00 2.36
CA GLY A 130 -11.10 -25.46 1.22
C GLY A 130 -11.93 -24.22 1.52
N ASN A 131 -12.03 -23.79 2.77
CA ASN A 131 -12.71 -22.57 3.19
C ASN A 131 -11.84 -21.33 2.96
N PHE A 132 -12.43 -20.15 3.20
CA PHE A 132 -11.79 -18.86 2.98
C PHE A 132 -11.89 -17.99 4.23
N ALA A 133 -10.80 -17.25 4.52
CA ALA A 133 -10.83 -16.15 5.48
C ALA A 133 -10.80 -14.82 4.71
N THR A 134 -11.67 -13.89 5.11
CA THR A 134 -11.86 -12.61 4.42
C THR A 134 -11.10 -11.49 5.12
N PHE A 135 -10.51 -10.61 4.33
CA PHE A 135 -9.78 -9.45 4.83
C PHE A 135 -10.68 -8.54 5.67
N LEU A 136 -10.21 -8.17 6.85
CA LEU A 136 -10.87 -7.22 7.75
C LEU A 136 -10.23 -5.83 7.66
N THR A 137 -8.93 -5.78 7.93
CA THR A 137 -8.17 -4.52 7.98
C THR A 137 -6.67 -4.77 7.99
N GLN A 138 -5.91 -3.75 7.68
CA GLN A 138 -4.49 -3.67 7.99
C GLN A 138 -4.33 -3.14 9.41
N TYR A 139 -3.74 -3.94 10.29
CA TYR A 139 -3.54 -3.60 11.71
C TYR A 139 -2.37 -2.63 11.88
N ASP A 140 -1.26 -2.91 11.20
CA ASP A 140 -0.08 -2.05 11.10
C ASP A 140 0.59 -2.23 9.73
N SER A 141 1.79 -1.66 9.52
CA SER A 141 2.49 -1.74 8.22
C SER A 141 2.91 -3.15 7.81
N LYS A 142 2.88 -4.12 8.74
CA LYS A 142 3.32 -5.51 8.51
C LYS A 142 2.28 -6.55 8.85
N THR A 143 1.13 -6.16 9.37
CA THR A 143 0.14 -7.09 9.89
C THR A 143 -1.23 -6.87 9.28
N LEU A 144 -1.77 -7.92 8.66
CA LEU A 144 -3.12 -7.95 8.11
C LEU A 144 -4.03 -8.86 8.95
N LEU A 145 -5.27 -8.42 9.15
CA LEU A 145 -6.28 -9.18 9.90
C LEU A 145 -7.34 -9.75 8.95
N PHE A 146 -7.72 -11.00 9.21
CA PHE A 146 -8.73 -11.74 8.44
C PHE A 146 -9.78 -12.34 9.36
N ALA A 147 -11.04 -12.27 8.95
CA ALA A 147 -12.13 -13.00 9.60
C ALA A 147 -12.17 -14.45 9.09
N ALA A 148 -12.26 -15.39 10.03
CA ALA A 148 -12.42 -16.81 9.75
C ALA A 148 -13.54 -17.39 10.62
N SER A 149 -14.14 -18.50 10.24
CA SER A 149 -15.04 -19.21 11.11
C SER A 149 -14.28 -19.90 12.25
N LYS A 150 -15.00 -20.32 13.30
CA LYS A 150 -14.36 -21.03 14.43
C LYS A 150 -13.67 -22.32 14.00
N GLU A 151 -14.22 -23.00 13.01
CA GLU A 151 -13.70 -24.27 12.48
C GLU A 151 -12.50 -24.09 11.55
N ASP A 152 -12.28 -22.86 11.10
CA ASP A 152 -11.19 -22.50 10.20
C ASP A 152 -9.94 -22.03 10.95
N ILE A 153 -10.08 -21.72 12.23
CA ILE A 153 -8.95 -21.34 13.09
C ILE A 153 -7.98 -22.52 13.22
N GLY A 154 -6.68 -22.24 13.01
CA GLY A 154 -5.62 -23.25 13.04
C GLY A 154 -5.46 -24.04 11.76
N GLN A 155 -6.27 -23.78 10.73
CA GLN A 155 -6.05 -24.36 9.41
C GLN A 155 -4.84 -23.73 8.71
N GLU A 156 -4.10 -24.54 7.97
CA GLU A 156 -2.99 -24.05 7.14
C GLU A 156 -3.51 -23.12 6.03
N ILE A 157 -2.81 -22.02 5.80
CA ILE A 157 -3.08 -21.10 4.70
C ILE A 157 -2.37 -21.63 3.46
N THR A 158 -3.12 -22.02 2.45
CA THR A 158 -2.57 -22.60 1.22
C THR A 158 -2.33 -21.57 0.12
N GLU A 159 -3.07 -20.46 0.15
CA GLU A 159 -2.98 -19.44 -0.91
C GLU A 159 -3.51 -18.08 -0.40
N ILE A 160 -2.93 -17.00 -0.89
CA ILE A 160 -3.48 -15.65 -0.77
C ILE A 160 -4.04 -15.28 -2.16
N ILE A 161 -5.37 -15.13 -2.25
CA ILE A 161 -6.10 -14.93 -3.50
C ILE A 161 -6.58 -13.47 -3.60
N ASP A 162 -6.65 -12.96 -4.84
CA ASP A 162 -7.33 -11.71 -5.22
C ASP A 162 -6.92 -10.46 -4.44
N GLY A 163 -5.72 -10.45 -3.91
CA GLY A 163 -5.14 -9.28 -3.31
C GLY A 163 -3.78 -9.02 -3.91
N ALA A 164 -3.55 -7.85 -4.46
CA ALA A 164 -2.20 -7.39 -4.64
C ALA A 164 -1.69 -6.97 -3.26
N ILE A 165 -1.02 -7.89 -2.58
CA ILE A 165 -0.17 -7.58 -1.42
C ILE A 165 1.23 -7.35 -1.99
N GLU A 166 1.66 -6.11 -1.98
CA GLU A 166 2.98 -5.67 -2.43
C GLU A 166 3.81 -5.18 -1.26
#